data_81373b865230cbd8e2b93f9f9cf04d7f
#
_entry.id   81373b865230cbd8e2b93f9f9cf04d7f
#
_cell.length_a   1.000
_cell.length_b   1.000
_cell.length_c   1.000
_cell.angle_alpha   90.00
_cell.angle_beta   90.00
_cell.angle_gamma   90.00
#
_symmetry.space_group_name_H-M   'P 1'
#
loop_
_entity.id
_entity.type
_entity.pdbx_description
1 polymer ?
#
loop_
_entity_poly.entity_id
_entity_poly.type
_entity_poly.pdbx_seq_one_letter_code
_entity_poly.pdbx_strand_id
1 'polypeptide(L)'
;MEAKLFGSMVSRMPSGTVSVELNNEGMAIISGGVAEFEIPAMNASDYPSLPNTAAENTMTIPTSMMRELIEKTIYAVAVEDKKPAHTGELFVIEPGRLTVVALDGYRLAIIKRDVECTRDIRIIIPAKTLQELLKIIGGPDEPVKIDANRRYVVFTTNGYTCLLYTSDAADDK
;
A
#
# COMPACT_ATOMS: atom_id res chain seq x y z
N MET A 1 20.26 0.92 2.24
CA MET A 1 20.65 -0.42 2.74
C MET A 1 19.57 -1.45 2.38
N GLU A 2 19.94 -2.72 2.28
CA GLU A 2 19.02 -3.80 1.99
C GLU A 2 18.13 -4.14 3.21
N ALA A 3 16.79 -4.03 3.07
CA ALA A 3 15.86 -4.16 4.19
C ALA A 3 15.87 -5.56 4.84
N LYS A 4 16.00 -6.64 4.04
CA LYS A 4 16.05 -8.02 4.57
C LYS A 4 17.29 -8.26 5.40
N LEU A 5 18.45 -7.79 4.93
CA LEU A 5 19.72 -7.91 5.62
C LEU A 5 19.69 -7.13 6.94
N PHE A 6 19.26 -5.86 6.89
CA PHE A 6 19.09 -5.02 8.08
C PHE A 6 18.16 -5.68 9.12
N GLY A 7 16.97 -6.12 8.68
CA GLY A 7 16.02 -6.79 9.57
C GLY A 7 16.57 -8.07 10.21
N SER A 8 17.33 -8.87 9.46
CA SER A 8 17.97 -10.09 9.99
C SER A 8 19.08 -9.81 11.01
N MET A 9 19.80 -8.72 10.85
CA MET A 9 20.84 -8.26 11.80
C MET A 9 20.18 -7.79 13.09
N VAL A 10 19.23 -6.87 13.01
CA VAL A 10 18.55 -6.32 14.18
C VAL A 10 17.82 -7.40 14.99
N SER A 11 17.17 -8.37 14.32
CA SER A 11 16.47 -9.46 15.00
C SER A 11 17.40 -10.44 15.76
N ARG A 12 18.70 -10.45 15.45
CA ARG A 12 19.71 -11.29 16.12
C ARG A 12 20.57 -10.52 17.14
N MET A 13 20.36 -9.22 17.24
CA MET A 13 21.05 -8.42 18.26
C MET A 13 20.54 -8.73 19.66
N PRO A 14 21.38 -8.54 20.70
CA PRO A 14 20.92 -8.61 22.08
C PRO A 14 19.79 -7.63 22.34
N SER A 15 18.91 -7.96 23.28
CA SER A 15 17.86 -7.04 23.75
C SER A 15 18.47 -5.74 24.27
N GLY A 16 17.93 -4.60 23.84
CA GLY A 16 18.40 -3.28 24.23
C GLY A 16 18.24 -2.25 23.11
N THR A 17 18.98 -1.16 23.24
CA THR A 17 19.01 -0.10 22.23
C THR A 17 19.91 -0.52 21.07
N VAL A 18 19.42 -0.32 19.85
CA VAL A 18 20.19 -0.43 18.62
C VAL A 18 20.44 0.96 18.10
N SER A 19 21.71 1.32 17.84
CA SER A 19 22.07 2.55 17.17
C SER A 19 22.41 2.29 15.69
N VAL A 20 22.05 3.23 14.84
CA VAL A 20 22.35 3.21 13.41
C VAL A 20 22.99 4.55 13.07
N GLU A 21 24.22 4.51 12.63
CA GLU A 21 24.99 5.70 12.28
C GLU A 21 25.48 5.59 10.83
N LEU A 22 25.53 6.70 10.12
CA LEU A 22 26.07 6.75 8.76
C LEU A 22 27.47 7.37 8.82
N ASN A 23 28.47 6.66 8.31
CA ASN A 23 29.81 7.21 8.21
C ASN A 23 30.01 8.05 6.93
N ASN A 24 31.14 8.75 6.81
CA ASN A 24 31.45 9.59 5.67
C ASN A 24 31.72 8.80 4.38
N GLU A 25 31.89 7.50 4.47
CA GLU A 25 32.17 6.60 3.34
C GLU A 25 30.88 5.99 2.77
N GLY A 26 29.70 6.38 3.30
CA GLY A 26 28.40 5.87 2.84
C GLY A 26 28.07 4.48 3.40
N MET A 27 28.70 4.09 4.51
CA MET A 27 28.39 2.86 5.21
C MET A 27 27.51 3.14 6.44
N ALA A 28 26.52 2.29 6.67
CA ALA A 28 25.74 2.29 7.90
C ALA A 28 26.37 1.36 8.93
N ILE A 29 26.72 1.93 10.07
CA ILE A 29 27.22 1.22 11.25
C ILE A 29 26.02 0.94 12.14
N ILE A 30 25.75 -0.34 12.40
CA ILE A 30 24.61 -0.80 13.19
C ILE A 30 25.18 -1.47 14.44
N SER A 31 24.98 -0.88 15.60
CA SER A 31 25.54 -1.39 16.85
C SER A 31 24.44 -1.64 17.91
N GLY A 32 24.62 -2.72 18.66
CA GLY A 32 23.74 -3.10 19.78
C GLY A 32 24.39 -4.08 20.71
N GLY A 33 24.55 -3.70 21.98
CA GLY A 33 25.31 -4.46 22.98
C GLY A 33 26.77 -4.59 22.57
N VAL A 34 27.24 -5.83 22.37
CA VAL A 34 28.62 -6.14 21.92
C VAL A 34 28.69 -6.40 20.39
N ALA A 35 27.55 -6.34 19.69
CA ALA A 35 27.51 -6.60 18.27
C ALA A 35 27.61 -5.29 17.48
N GLU A 36 28.41 -5.30 16.42
CA GLU A 36 28.54 -4.21 15.47
C GLU A 36 28.60 -4.77 14.06
N PHE A 37 27.84 -4.14 13.13
CA PHE A 37 27.80 -4.50 11.72
C PHE A 37 27.99 -3.25 10.87
N GLU A 38 28.65 -3.41 9.75
CA GLU A 38 28.82 -2.38 8.76
C GLU A 38 28.25 -2.85 7.43
N ILE A 39 27.32 -2.07 6.84
CA ILE A 39 26.68 -2.39 5.57
C ILE A 39 26.58 -1.17 4.66
N PRO A 40 26.63 -1.35 3.32
CA PRO A 40 26.47 -0.24 2.40
C PRO A 40 25.11 0.45 2.57
N ALA A 41 25.14 1.77 2.71
CA ALA A 41 23.95 2.61 2.70
C ALA A 41 23.73 3.22 1.32
N MET A 42 22.47 3.46 0.98
CA MET A 42 22.10 4.26 -0.20
C MET A 42 21.97 5.72 0.21
N ASN A 43 22.28 6.64 -0.72
CA ASN A 43 22.05 8.05 -0.47
C ASN A 43 20.55 8.31 -0.25
N ALA A 44 20.21 9.11 0.75
CA ALA A 44 18.81 9.46 1.03
C ALA A 44 18.15 10.24 -0.12
N SER A 45 18.93 10.97 -0.93
CA SER A 45 18.42 11.67 -2.12
C SER A 45 17.93 10.74 -3.22
N ASP A 46 18.40 9.48 -3.23
CA ASP A 46 17.98 8.48 -4.23
C ASP A 46 16.65 7.80 -3.84
N TYR A 47 16.15 8.06 -2.62
CA TYR A 47 14.87 7.53 -2.18
C TYR A 47 13.74 8.31 -2.87
N PRO A 48 12.77 7.62 -3.51
CA PRO A 48 11.65 8.28 -4.17
C PRO A 48 10.87 9.17 -3.20
N SER A 49 10.67 10.43 -3.55
CA SER A 49 9.77 11.30 -2.79
C SER A 49 8.32 10.85 -2.96
N LEU A 50 7.55 10.90 -1.87
CA LEU A 50 6.10 10.69 -1.97
C LEU A 50 5.49 11.79 -2.85
N PRO A 51 4.57 11.44 -3.76
CA PRO A 51 3.86 12.43 -4.56
C PRO A 51 3.09 13.37 -3.62
N ASN A 52 3.03 14.65 -4.00
CA ASN A 52 2.20 15.60 -3.26
C ASN A 52 0.72 15.34 -3.57
N THR A 53 0.04 14.63 -2.67
CA THR A 53 -1.37 14.22 -2.81
C THR A 53 -2.34 15.27 -2.26
N ALA A 54 -1.85 16.35 -1.64
CA ALA A 54 -2.69 17.33 -0.94
C ALA A 54 -3.75 18.00 -1.83
N ALA A 55 -3.53 18.05 -3.15
CA ALA A 55 -4.47 18.64 -4.12
C ALA A 55 -5.46 17.62 -4.72
N GLU A 56 -5.29 16.32 -4.44
CA GLU A 56 -6.00 15.24 -5.12
C GLU A 56 -6.87 14.42 -4.17
N ASN A 57 -7.23 15.00 -3.02
CA ASN A 57 -8.06 14.30 -2.03
C ASN A 57 -9.31 13.74 -2.70
N THR A 58 -9.43 12.42 -2.67
CA THR A 58 -10.50 11.71 -3.37
C THR A 58 -11.64 11.38 -2.42
N MET A 59 -11.36 10.72 -1.30
CA MET A 59 -12.36 10.38 -0.30
C MET A 59 -11.74 9.92 1.03
N THR A 60 -12.58 9.92 2.05
CA THR A 60 -12.27 9.34 3.36
C THR A 60 -13.42 8.41 3.73
N ILE A 61 -13.10 7.18 4.11
CA ILE A 61 -14.08 6.17 4.53
C ILE A 61 -13.66 5.54 5.87
N PRO A 62 -14.61 5.04 6.66
CA PRO A 62 -14.26 4.29 7.87
C PRO A 62 -13.48 3.02 7.55
N THR A 63 -12.56 2.63 8.43
CA THR A 63 -11.81 1.37 8.34
C THR A 63 -12.73 0.15 8.22
N SER A 64 -13.85 0.14 8.94
CA SER A 64 -14.86 -0.92 8.85
C SER A 64 -15.40 -1.09 7.43
N MET A 65 -15.68 0.01 6.74
CA MET A 65 -16.12 -0.02 5.34
C MET A 65 -15.01 -0.51 4.41
N MET A 66 -13.77 -0.01 4.58
CA MET A 66 -12.63 -0.44 3.76
C MET A 66 -12.37 -1.94 3.92
N ARG A 67 -12.40 -2.44 5.17
CA ARG A 67 -12.27 -3.86 5.48
C ARG A 67 -13.35 -4.68 4.80
N GLU A 68 -14.61 -4.27 4.94
CA GLU A 68 -15.73 -4.96 4.32
C GLU A 68 -15.63 -5.01 2.79
N LEU A 69 -15.25 -3.91 2.15
CA LEU A 69 -15.06 -3.82 0.69
C LEU A 69 -14.06 -4.87 0.23
N ILE A 70 -12.89 -4.94 0.87
CA ILE A 70 -11.83 -5.87 0.50
C ILE A 70 -12.22 -7.32 0.83
N GLU A 71 -12.62 -7.62 2.06
CA GLU A 71 -12.88 -9.00 2.50
C GLU A 71 -14.01 -9.69 1.73
N LYS A 72 -15.00 -8.92 1.24
CA LYS A 72 -16.12 -9.45 0.47
C LYS A 72 -15.85 -9.61 -1.03
N THR A 73 -14.70 -9.18 -1.52
CA THR A 73 -14.37 -9.27 -2.96
C THR A 73 -13.07 -10.01 -3.23
N ILE A 74 -12.09 -9.93 -2.34
CA ILE A 74 -10.72 -10.44 -2.56
C ILE A 74 -10.66 -11.95 -2.89
N TYR A 75 -11.61 -12.74 -2.42
CA TYR A 75 -11.67 -14.17 -2.72
C TYR A 75 -11.94 -14.49 -4.21
N ALA A 76 -12.43 -13.52 -4.96
CA ALA A 76 -12.73 -13.66 -6.38
C ALA A 76 -11.59 -13.14 -7.29
N VAL A 77 -10.47 -12.69 -6.72
CA VAL A 77 -9.28 -12.30 -7.47
C VAL A 77 -8.54 -13.55 -7.97
N ALA A 78 -8.01 -13.50 -9.19
CA ALA A 78 -7.18 -14.56 -9.73
C ALA A 78 -5.83 -14.65 -8.98
N VAL A 79 -5.41 -15.86 -8.63
CA VAL A 79 -4.10 -16.10 -7.99
C VAL A 79 -2.97 -15.91 -9.00
N GLU A 80 -3.16 -16.48 -10.18
CA GLU A 80 -2.26 -16.32 -11.32
C GLU A 80 -3.13 -16.15 -12.57
N ASP A 81 -2.87 -15.12 -13.35
CA ASP A 81 -3.55 -14.92 -14.63
C ASP A 81 -2.57 -14.34 -15.66
N LYS A 82 -2.80 -14.69 -16.93
CA LYS A 82 -2.13 -14.05 -18.06
C LYS A 82 -2.53 -12.58 -18.20
N LYS A 83 -3.63 -12.17 -17.58
CA LYS A 83 -4.12 -10.80 -17.53
C LYS A 83 -3.85 -10.21 -16.13
N PRO A 84 -2.86 -9.35 -15.96
CA PRO A 84 -2.53 -8.73 -14.67
C PRO A 84 -3.71 -8.04 -13.99
N ALA A 85 -4.66 -7.52 -14.78
CA ALA A 85 -5.88 -6.89 -14.27
C ALA A 85 -6.74 -7.79 -13.37
N HIS A 86 -6.70 -9.13 -13.57
CA HIS A 86 -7.47 -10.08 -12.76
C HIS A 86 -6.81 -10.40 -11.42
N THR A 87 -5.53 -10.04 -11.22
CA THR A 87 -4.81 -10.29 -9.96
C THR A 87 -5.02 -9.21 -8.91
N GLY A 88 -5.94 -8.27 -9.17
CA GLY A 88 -6.32 -7.18 -8.29
C GLY A 88 -7.82 -6.94 -8.27
N GLU A 89 -8.22 -6.01 -7.43
CA GLU A 89 -9.59 -5.52 -7.35
C GLU A 89 -9.71 -4.17 -8.09
N LEU A 90 -10.73 -4.04 -8.92
CA LEU A 90 -11.08 -2.78 -9.58
C LEU A 90 -11.89 -1.90 -8.62
N PHE A 91 -11.36 -0.76 -8.26
CA PHE A 91 -12.06 0.31 -7.56
C PHE A 91 -12.60 1.30 -8.58
N VAL A 92 -13.91 1.42 -8.66
CA VAL A 92 -14.63 2.40 -9.45
C VAL A 92 -15.18 3.44 -8.50
N ILE A 93 -14.58 4.62 -8.53
CA ILE A 93 -14.92 5.78 -7.69
C ILE A 93 -15.72 6.73 -8.57
N GLU A 94 -16.99 6.90 -8.28
CA GLU A 94 -17.91 7.80 -8.99
C GLU A 94 -18.50 8.81 -7.98
N PRO A 95 -19.02 9.95 -8.43
CA PRO A 95 -19.70 10.89 -7.53
C PRO A 95 -20.77 10.20 -6.69
N GLY A 96 -20.57 10.23 -5.37
CA GLY A 96 -21.47 9.61 -4.39
C GLY A 96 -21.36 8.09 -4.24
N ARG A 97 -20.49 7.40 -4.99
CA ARG A 97 -20.43 5.92 -4.96
C ARG A 97 -19.04 5.35 -5.12
N LEU A 98 -18.76 4.31 -4.34
CA LEU A 98 -17.62 3.44 -4.51
C LEU A 98 -18.09 2.03 -4.86
N THR A 99 -17.60 1.49 -5.96
CA THR A 99 -17.83 0.10 -6.37
C THR A 99 -16.50 -0.63 -6.40
N VAL A 100 -16.43 -1.79 -5.76
CA VAL A 100 -15.26 -2.67 -5.82
C VAL A 100 -15.65 -3.96 -6.51
N VAL A 101 -14.82 -4.38 -7.46
CA VAL A 101 -15.07 -5.55 -8.32
C VAL A 101 -13.82 -6.43 -8.34
N ALA A 102 -14.01 -7.72 -8.20
CA ALA A 102 -12.98 -8.74 -8.39
C ALA A 102 -13.52 -9.86 -9.29
N LEU A 103 -12.66 -10.43 -10.15
CA LEU A 103 -13.02 -11.54 -11.02
C LEU A 103 -11.80 -12.40 -11.35
N ASP A 104 -12.02 -13.71 -11.59
CA ASP A 104 -10.99 -14.66 -12.01
C ASP A 104 -11.37 -15.47 -13.27
N GLY A 105 -12.40 -15.03 -13.99
CA GLY A 105 -12.92 -15.72 -15.18
C GLY A 105 -13.98 -16.80 -14.89
N TYR A 106 -14.12 -17.26 -13.65
CA TYR A 106 -15.13 -18.23 -13.22
C TYR A 106 -16.15 -17.63 -12.27
N ARG A 107 -15.76 -16.64 -11.50
CA ARG A 107 -16.60 -15.95 -10.50
C ARG A 107 -16.34 -14.45 -10.54
N LEU A 108 -17.35 -13.72 -10.13
CA LEU A 108 -17.35 -12.26 -10.03
C LEU A 108 -17.90 -11.87 -8.67
N ALA A 109 -17.18 -11.04 -7.93
CA ALA A 109 -17.65 -10.40 -6.72
C ALA A 109 -17.80 -8.90 -6.96
N ILE A 110 -18.91 -8.31 -6.54
CA ILE A 110 -19.17 -6.87 -6.63
C ILE A 110 -19.77 -6.40 -5.30
N ILE A 111 -19.23 -5.31 -4.78
CA ILE A 111 -19.79 -4.60 -3.65
C ILE A 111 -19.90 -3.11 -3.98
N LYS A 112 -20.96 -2.45 -3.52
CA LYS A 112 -21.21 -1.03 -3.71
C LYS A 112 -21.50 -0.37 -2.39
N ARG A 113 -20.95 0.83 -2.18
CA ARG A 113 -21.20 1.67 -1.01
C ARG A 113 -21.36 3.12 -1.45
N ASP A 114 -22.25 3.83 -0.76
CA ASP A 114 -22.38 5.27 -0.94
C ASP A 114 -21.25 5.93 -0.15
N VAL A 115 -20.56 6.90 -0.77
CA VAL A 115 -19.41 7.61 -0.21
C VAL A 115 -19.46 9.08 -0.63
N GLU A 116 -18.89 9.95 0.19
CA GLU A 116 -18.72 11.36 -0.18
C GLU A 116 -17.50 11.50 -1.09
N CYS A 117 -17.75 11.54 -2.39
CA CYS A 117 -16.74 11.73 -3.42
C CYS A 117 -17.32 12.46 -4.61
N THR A 118 -16.52 13.31 -5.26
CA THR A 118 -16.90 14.07 -6.47
C THR A 118 -16.08 13.65 -7.70
N ARG A 119 -15.18 12.68 -7.56
CA ARG A 119 -14.28 12.24 -8.62
C ARG A 119 -14.83 11.04 -9.38
N ASP A 120 -14.37 10.90 -10.62
CA ASP A 120 -14.56 9.70 -11.45
C ASP A 120 -13.18 9.11 -11.75
N ILE A 121 -12.85 8.02 -11.06
CA ILE A 121 -11.56 7.35 -11.15
C ILE A 121 -11.79 5.84 -11.18
N ARG A 122 -11.05 5.16 -12.06
CA ARG A 122 -11.00 3.70 -12.11
C ARG A 122 -9.57 3.25 -11.92
N ILE A 123 -9.34 2.38 -10.95
CA ILE A 123 -8.02 1.94 -10.57
C ILE A 123 -8.03 0.48 -10.14
N ILE A 124 -7.05 -0.29 -10.61
CA ILE A 124 -6.88 -1.69 -10.19
C ILE A 124 -5.80 -1.72 -9.11
N ILE A 125 -6.16 -2.28 -7.95
CA ILE A 125 -5.27 -2.42 -6.82
C ILE A 125 -4.94 -3.89 -6.64
N PRO A 126 -3.66 -4.30 -6.72
CA PRO A 126 -3.26 -5.68 -6.55
C PRO A 126 -3.73 -6.28 -5.23
N ALA A 127 -4.22 -7.51 -5.25
CA ALA A 127 -4.72 -8.20 -4.05
C ALA A 127 -3.69 -8.26 -2.94
N LYS A 128 -2.41 -8.44 -3.27
CA LYS A 128 -1.32 -8.41 -2.29
C LYS A 128 -1.25 -7.09 -1.53
N THR A 129 -1.39 -5.95 -2.23
CA THR A 129 -1.41 -4.62 -1.59
C THR A 129 -2.59 -4.47 -0.65
N LEU A 130 -3.78 -4.92 -1.07
CA LEU A 130 -4.98 -4.87 -0.24
C LEU A 130 -4.86 -5.77 1.00
N GLN A 131 -4.25 -6.95 0.87
CA GLN A 131 -3.96 -7.83 2.01
C GLN A 131 -2.98 -7.20 3.00
N GLU A 132 -1.96 -6.48 2.53
CA GLU A 132 -1.04 -5.75 3.42
C GLU A 132 -1.76 -4.54 4.06
N LEU A 133 -2.61 -3.84 3.30
CA LEU A 133 -3.42 -2.75 3.84
C LEU A 133 -4.30 -3.22 5.01
N LEU A 134 -4.95 -4.39 4.88
CA LEU A 134 -5.78 -4.96 5.94
C LEU A 134 -5.02 -5.20 7.26
N LYS A 135 -3.70 -5.37 7.22
CA LYS A 135 -2.87 -5.55 8.42
C LYS A 135 -2.55 -4.25 9.15
N ILE A 136 -2.54 -3.12 8.43
CA ILE A 136 -2.12 -1.81 8.97
C ILE A 136 -3.27 -0.86 9.24
N ILE A 137 -4.46 -1.10 8.67
CA ILE A 137 -5.64 -0.28 8.98
C ILE A 137 -6.03 -0.45 10.43
N GLY A 138 -6.39 0.65 11.06
CA GLY A 138 -6.63 0.75 12.50
C GLY A 138 -7.97 0.21 12.97
N GLY A 139 -8.47 0.76 14.06
CA GLY A 139 -9.77 0.41 14.63
C GLY A 139 -10.95 0.72 13.69
N PRO A 140 -12.14 0.16 13.96
CA PRO A 140 -13.28 0.20 13.02
C PRO A 140 -13.74 1.62 12.65
N ASP A 141 -13.57 2.58 13.55
CA ASP A 141 -14.02 3.96 13.40
C ASP A 141 -12.89 4.90 12.93
N GLU A 142 -11.67 4.40 12.79
CA GLU A 142 -10.56 5.22 12.27
C GLU A 142 -10.74 5.49 10.78
N PRO A 143 -10.40 6.69 10.30
CA PRO A 143 -10.53 7.02 8.89
C PRO A 143 -9.42 6.39 8.05
N VAL A 144 -9.80 5.91 6.88
CA VAL A 144 -8.89 5.60 5.77
C VAL A 144 -9.07 6.67 4.72
N LYS A 145 -8.06 7.51 4.55
CA LYS A 145 -8.02 8.50 3.47
C LYS A 145 -7.46 7.84 2.22
N ILE A 146 -8.14 8.05 1.10
CA ILE A 146 -7.79 7.49 -0.21
C ILE A 146 -7.59 8.64 -1.17
N ASP A 147 -6.35 8.88 -1.57
CA ASP A 147 -6.00 9.84 -2.61
C ASP A 147 -5.60 9.06 -3.86
N ALA A 148 -6.35 9.18 -4.95
CA ALA A 148 -6.12 8.42 -6.16
C ALA A 148 -6.13 9.29 -7.40
N ASN A 149 -5.31 8.90 -8.37
CA ASN A 149 -5.35 9.38 -9.75
C ASN A 149 -5.05 8.21 -10.70
N ARG A 150 -4.86 8.49 -12.00
CA ARG A 150 -4.60 7.44 -13.00
C ARG A 150 -3.25 6.73 -12.83
N ARG A 151 -2.30 7.29 -12.09
CA ARG A 151 -0.92 6.78 -11.96
C ARG A 151 -0.63 6.13 -10.63
N TYR A 152 -1.33 6.54 -9.56
CA TYR A 152 -1.08 6.02 -8.22
C TYR A 152 -2.33 6.12 -7.34
N VAL A 153 -2.33 5.34 -6.28
CA VAL A 153 -3.23 5.48 -5.14
C VAL A 153 -2.39 5.56 -3.86
N VAL A 154 -2.83 6.43 -2.95
CA VAL A 154 -2.23 6.57 -1.63
C VAL A 154 -3.31 6.32 -0.59
N PHE A 155 -3.05 5.39 0.31
CA PHE A 155 -3.85 5.14 1.50
C PHE A 155 -3.14 5.75 2.70
N THR A 156 -3.84 6.58 3.46
CA THR A 156 -3.34 7.13 4.73
C THR A 156 -4.28 6.72 5.85
N THR A 157 -3.74 6.02 6.84
CA THR A 157 -4.50 5.50 7.98
C THR A 157 -3.57 5.20 9.14
N ASN A 158 -3.99 5.41 10.38
CA ASN A 158 -3.26 5.02 11.60
C ASN A 158 -1.76 5.37 11.58
N GLY A 159 -1.41 6.56 11.08
CA GLY A 159 -0.01 7.00 10.96
C GLY A 159 0.80 6.35 9.84
N TYR A 160 0.21 5.45 9.06
CA TYR A 160 0.83 4.83 7.90
C TYR A 160 0.43 5.54 6.60
N THR A 161 1.35 5.58 5.66
CA THR A 161 1.10 6.01 4.28
C THR A 161 1.55 4.90 3.35
N CYS A 162 0.62 4.32 2.60
CA CYS A 162 0.87 3.29 1.59
C CYS A 162 0.70 3.91 0.21
N LEU A 163 1.76 3.96 -0.57
CA LEU A 163 1.75 4.40 -1.96
C LEU A 163 1.84 3.19 -2.88
N LEU A 164 0.93 3.12 -3.84
CA LEU A 164 0.95 2.16 -4.92
C LEU A 164 0.96 2.91 -6.25
N TYR A 165 1.93 2.62 -7.10
CA TYR A 165 1.88 3.01 -8.50
C TYR A 165 1.04 2.00 -9.27
N THR A 166 0.07 2.48 -10.02
CA THR A 166 -0.73 1.62 -10.90
C THR A 166 0.04 1.39 -12.18
N SER A 167 0.09 0.15 -12.66
CA SER A 167 0.44 -0.10 -14.05
C SER A 167 -0.67 0.46 -14.95
N ASP A 168 -0.32 1.05 -16.09
CA ASP A 168 -1.25 1.58 -17.10
C ASP A 168 -2.13 0.46 -17.73
N ALA A 169 -2.81 -0.32 -16.90
CA ALA A 169 -3.78 -1.33 -17.35
C ALA A 169 -5.06 -0.71 -17.95
N ALA A 170 -5.11 0.62 -18.08
CA ALA A 170 -6.22 1.34 -18.69
C ALA A 170 -6.00 1.67 -20.18
N ASP A 171 -4.83 1.41 -20.76
CA ASP A 171 -4.49 1.77 -22.14
C ASP A 171 -4.42 0.58 -23.14
N ASP A 172 -4.78 -0.63 -22.74
CA ASP A 172 -5.05 -1.71 -23.70
C ASP A 172 -6.44 -1.53 -24.30
N LYS A 173 -6.45 -0.78 -25.42
CA LYS A 173 -7.53 -0.74 -26.39
C LYS A 173 -7.53 -2.00 -27.24
#